data_2e4560887e2d1aeeff469be66962793c
#
_entry.id   2e4560887e2d1aeeff469be66962793c
#
_cell.length_a   1.000
_cell.length_b   1.000
_cell.length_c   1.000
_cell.angle_alpha   90.00
_cell.angle_beta   90.00
_cell.angle_gamma   90.00
#
_symmetry.space_group_name_H-M   'P 1'
#
loop_
_entity.id
_entity.type
_entity.pdbx_description
1 polymer ?
#
loop_
_entity_poly.entity_id
_entity_poly.type
_entity_poly.pdbx_seq_one_letter_code
_entity_poly.pdbx_strand_id
1 'polypeptide(L)'
;DPKDVEEFMAYAKEENLEATEVAVVTESPRLVLVWRGKEIVNISRAFLNTNGAHQETAVEVEMPEKDGSLFRREEVGDVREKWLSTLADLNVCSQKGLVEMFDGSIGAGSVFMPHGGKYQMTETQAMVAKVPVQKVETDSVSMMSYGFDPYLSSWSPYHGAVYAVTESVAKIVAAGGDHSKIRFTFQEYFRRMTEDPKRWSQPFAALLGAYAAQIGFGLPSIGGKDSMSGTFQDIDVPPTLVSFAVDMALKGDIITPELKKAGNRLVWLRIDRDDYDLPVYDKVLEQYGKFTEDIRNG
;
A
#
# COMPACT_ATOMS: atom_id res chain seq x y z
N ASP A 1 24.69 -15.94 -5.83
CA ASP A 1 25.68 -16.36 -6.83
C ASP A 1 26.65 -17.38 -6.17
N PRO A 2 26.99 -18.52 -6.82
CA PRO A 2 27.92 -19.51 -6.25
C PRO A 2 29.27 -18.91 -5.82
N LYS A 3 29.74 -17.86 -6.48
CA LYS A 3 31.03 -17.21 -6.13
C LYS A 3 30.98 -16.43 -4.80
N ASP A 4 29.78 -16.06 -4.34
CA ASP A 4 29.58 -15.25 -3.14
C ASP A 4 29.27 -16.12 -1.90
N VAL A 5 29.16 -17.44 -2.06
CA VAL A 5 28.75 -18.35 -0.97
C VAL A 5 29.76 -18.36 0.18
N GLU A 6 31.06 -18.44 -0.13
CA GLU A 6 32.10 -18.45 0.90
C GLU A 6 32.12 -17.14 1.72
N GLU A 7 31.98 -16.01 1.06
CA GLU A 7 31.91 -14.69 1.71
C GLU A 7 30.66 -14.58 2.58
N PHE A 8 29.50 -15.01 2.07
CA PHE A 8 28.25 -15.05 2.85
C PHE A 8 28.39 -15.92 4.11
N MET A 9 28.99 -17.10 3.96
CA MET A 9 29.20 -18.01 5.08
C MET A 9 30.17 -17.41 6.14
N ALA A 10 31.17 -16.63 5.68
CA ALA A 10 32.07 -15.93 6.59
C ALA A 10 31.34 -14.84 7.39
N TYR A 11 30.49 -14.03 6.75
CA TYR A 11 29.66 -13.02 7.44
C TYR A 11 28.68 -13.65 8.44
N ALA A 12 28.03 -14.73 8.07
CA ALA A 12 27.15 -15.45 9.00
C ALA A 12 27.91 -15.91 10.26
N LYS A 13 29.13 -16.39 10.10
CA LYS A 13 29.99 -16.83 11.20
C LYS A 13 30.43 -15.65 12.08
N GLU A 14 30.75 -14.49 11.50
CA GLU A 14 31.09 -13.26 12.23
C GLU A 14 29.92 -12.79 13.13
N GLU A 15 28.69 -12.95 12.64
CA GLU A 15 27.46 -12.64 13.39
C GLU A 15 27.03 -13.76 14.34
N ASN A 16 27.85 -14.79 14.51
CA ASN A 16 27.57 -15.98 15.34
C ASN A 16 26.28 -16.72 14.92
N LEU A 17 26.04 -16.76 13.60
CA LEU A 17 24.90 -17.47 12.98
C LEU A 17 25.40 -18.76 12.33
N GLU A 18 24.56 -19.80 12.40
CA GLU A 18 24.76 -21.02 11.63
C GLU A 18 24.20 -20.82 10.21
N ALA A 19 25.03 -21.09 9.22
CA ALA A 19 24.62 -21.08 7.82
C ALA A 19 25.15 -22.34 7.13
N THR A 20 24.34 -22.94 6.26
CA THR A 20 24.68 -24.16 5.55
C THR A 20 24.11 -24.11 4.14
N GLU A 21 24.92 -24.47 3.14
CA GLU A 21 24.41 -24.69 1.79
C GLU A 21 23.53 -25.94 1.77
N VAL A 22 22.26 -25.78 1.43
CA VAL A 22 21.26 -26.86 1.47
C VAL A 22 20.80 -27.31 0.10
N ALA A 23 21.04 -26.51 -0.94
CA ALA A 23 20.59 -26.82 -2.29
C ALA A 23 21.38 -26.07 -3.35
N VAL A 24 21.35 -26.56 -4.57
CA VAL A 24 21.86 -25.93 -5.78
C VAL A 24 20.71 -25.79 -6.78
N VAL A 25 20.58 -24.62 -7.39
CA VAL A 25 19.61 -24.39 -8.47
C VAL A 25 20.11 -25.08 -9.75
N THR A 26 19.26 -25.89 -10.35
CA THR A 26 19.60 -26.66 -11.57
C THR A 26 18.70 -26.26 -12.74
N GLU A 27 19.12 -26.56 -13.95
CA GLU A 27 18.32 -26.39 -15.16
C GLU A 27 17.15 -27.39 -15.24
N SER A 28 17.24 -28.51 -14.49
CA SER A 28 16.17 -29.50 -14.45
C SER A 28 14.92 -28.91 -13.80
N PRO A 29 13.73 -28.97 -14.43
CA PRO A 29 12.50 -28.45 -13.88
C PRO A 29 11.90 -29.39 -12.82
N ARG A 30 12.70 -29.76 -11.83
CA ARG A 30 12.32 -30.69 -10.76
C ARG A 30 12.83 -30.21 -9.41
N LEU A 31 12.05 -30.45 -8.35
CA LEU A 31 12.51 -30.43 -6.97
C LEU A 31 12.96 -31.84 -6.58
N VAL A 32 14.24 -31.98 -6.26
CA VAL A 32 14.82 -33.25 -5.82
C VAL A 32 15.39 -33.08 -4.42
N LEU A 33 14.94 -33.91 -3.47
CA LEU A 33 15.52 -33.96 -2.13
C LEU A 33 16.24 -35.30 -1.93
N VAL A 34 17.47 -35.20 -1.44
CA VAL A 34 18.33 -36.38 -1.14
C VAL A 34 18.60 -36.42 0.35
N TRP A 35 18.32 -37.55 0.97
CA TRP A 35 18.62 -37.81 2.37
C TRP A 35 19.53 -39.04 2.49
N ARG A 36 20.68 -38.86 3.10
CA ARG A 36 21.68 -39.94 3.30
C ARG A 36 22.01 -40.71 2.01
N GLY A 37 22.19 -39.98 0.89
CA GLY A 37 22.50 -40.57 -0.41
C GLY A 37 21.30 -41.20 -1.14
N LYS A 38 20.09 -41.14 -0.57
CA LYS A 38 18.88 -41.68 -1.19
C LYS A 38 17.95 -40.54 -1.58
N GLU A 39 17.48 -40.53 -2.82
CA GLU A 39 16.42 -39.64 -3.26
C GLU A 39 15.11 -39.98 -2.53
N ILE A 40 14.56 -39.01 -1.83
CA ILE A 40 13.33 -39.13 -1.06
C ILE A 40 12.18 -38.33 -1.63
N VAL A 41 12.47 -37.29 -2.45
CA VAL A 41 11.50 -36.51 -3.20
C VAL A 41 12.04 -36.24 -4.58
N ASN A 42 11.19 -36.38 -5.59
CA ASN A 42 11.50 -36.00 -6.97
C ASN A 42 10.21 -35.60 -7.67
N ILE A 43 9.88 -34.28 -7.62
CA ILE A 43 8.62 -33.71 -8.07
C ILE A 43 8.86 -32.71 -9.19
N SER A 44 8.05 -32.76 -10.25
CA SER A 44 8.15 -31.80 -11.34
C SER A 44 7.68 -30.39 -10.93
N ARG A 45 8.29 -29.35 -11.50
CA ARG A 45 7.84 -27.97 -11.33
C ARG A 45 6.41 -27.78 -11.81
N ALA A 46 6.00 -28.45 -12.88
CA ALA A 46 4.62 -28.42 -13.38
C ALA A 46 3.61 -28.86 -12.30
N PHE A 47 3.93 -29.94 -11.56
CA PHE A 47 3.09 -30.38 -10.44
C PHE A 47 3.08 -29.37 -9.29
N LEU A 48 4.24 -28.85 -8.91
CA LEU A 48 4.35 -27.86 -7.83
C LEU A 48 3.59 -26.56 -8.14
N ASN A 49 3.59 -26.12 -9.38
CA ASN A 49 2.91 -24.89 -9.79
C ASN A 49 1.36 -25.01 -9.72
N THR A 50 0.83 -26.20 -9.77
CA THR A 50 -0.63 -26.44 -9.79
C THR A 50 -1.12 -27.29 -8.61
N ASN A 51 -0.23 -27.74 -7.71
CA ASN A 51 -0.52 -28.77 -6.69
C ASN A 51 -1.16 -30.04 -7.30
N GLY A 52 -0.85 -30.34 -8.58
CA GLY A 52 -1.42 -31.46 -9.32
C GLY A 52 -2.86 -31.25 -9.81
N ALA A 53 -3.45 -30.08 -9.59
CA ALA A 53 -4.80 -29.74 -10.04
C ALA A 53 -4.74 -28.59 -11.04
N HIS A 54 -5.40 -28.76 -12.19
CA HIS A 54 -5.63 -27.67 -13.14
C HIS A 54 -6.94 -27.00 -12.77
N GLN A 55 -6.88 -25.71 -12.44
CA GLN A 55 -8.06 -24.94 -12.06
C GLN A 55 -8.32 -23.85 -13.11
N GLU A 56 -9.57 -23.74 -13.50
CA GLU A 56 -10.05 -22.72 -14.43
C GLU A 56 -11.24 -22.02 -13.79
N THR A 57 -11.37 -20.72 -14.02
CA THR A 57 -12.53 -19.94 -13.63
C THR A 57 -12.87 -18.94 -14.71
N ALA A 58 -14.14 -18.57 -14.78
CA ALA A 58 -14.62 -17.49 -15.62
C ALA A 58 -14.80 -16.21 -14.79
N VAL A 59 -14.55 -15.07 -15.40
CA VAL A 59 -14.78 -13.76 -14.79
C VAL A 59 -15.68 -12.95 -15.68
N GLU A 60 -16.78 -12.44 -15.13
CA GLU A 60 -17.67 -11.48 -15.77
C GLU A 60 -17.53 -10.13 -15.07
N VAL A 61 -16.80 -9.20 -15.69
CA VAL A 61 -16.55 -7.87 -15.12
C VAL A 61 -17.81 -7.02 -15.19
N GLU A 62 -18.29 -6.58 -14.03
CA GLU A 62 -19.41 -5.66 -13.92
C GLU A 62 -18.90 -4.21 -14.00
N MET A 63 -19.48 -3.44 -14.93
CA MET A 63 -19.15 -2.01 -15.06
C MET A 63 -19.88 -1.22 -13.99
N PRO A 64 -19.22 -0.20 -13.38
CA PRO A 64 -19.89 0.63 -12.39
C PRO A 64 -20.99 1.49 -13.01
N GLU A 65 -22.06 1.73 -12.27
CA GLU A 65 -23.13 2.64 -12.70
C GLU A 65 -22.62 4.09 -12.71
N LYS A 66 -22.82 4.81 -13.82
CA LYS A 66 -22.34 6.18 -13.99
C LYS A 66 -22.95 7.14 -12.98
N ASP A 67 -24.24 6.97 -12.67
CA ASP A 67 -24.96 7.84 -11.73
C ASP A 67 -24.54 7.59 -10.27
N GLY A 68 -23.87 6.48 -9.99
CA GLY A 68 -23.30 6.16 -8.69
C GLY A 68 -21.91 6.76 -8.44
N SER A 69 -21.31 7.44 -9.41
CA SER A 69 -19.96 8.00 -9.30
C SER A 69 -19.85 9.01 -8.16
N LEU A 70 -18.93 8.77 -7.23
CA LEU A 70 -18.62 9.68 -6.13
C LEU A 70 -18.04 11.02 -6.61
N PHE A 71 -17.46 11.03 -7.81
CA PHE A 71 -16.82 12.22 -8.40
C PHE A 71 -17.84 13.19 -9.05
N ARG A 72 -19.08 12.72 -9.26
CA ARG A 72 -20.13 13.46 -9.97
C ARG A 72 -21.33 13.78 -9.11
N ARG A 73 -21.22 13.57 -7.79
CA ARG A 73 -22.29 13.90 -6.86
C ARG A 73 -22.52 15.42 -6.83
N GLU A 74 -23.76 15.82 -7.06
CA GLU A 74 -24.18 17.19 -6.79
C GLU A 74 -24.27 17.42 -5.28
N GLU A 75 -23.63 18.46 -4.80
CA GLU A 75 -23.67 18.86 -3.42
C GLU A 75 -24.95 19.66 -3.14
N VAL A 76 -25.99 18.99 -2.65
CA VAL A 76 -27.28 19.59 -2.29
C VAL A 76 -27.45 19.60 -0.76
N GLY A 77 -27.98 20.72 -0.18
CA GLY A 77 -28.32 20.81 1.22
C GLY A 77 -27.48 21.78 2.03
N ASP A 78 -27.76 21.86 3.34
CA ASP A 78 -27.06 22.76 4.26
C ASP A 78 -25.59 22.32 4.51
N VAL A 79 -24.65 23.24 4.37
CA VAL A 79 -23.22 22.99 4.51
C VAL A 79 -22.86 22.50 5.92
N ARG A 80 -23.50 23.05 6.95
CA ARG A 80 -23.24 22.66 8.34
C ARG A 80 -23.68 21.23 8.62
N GLU A 81 -24.89 20.87 8.14
CA GLU A 81 -25.41 19.52 8.31
C GLU A 81 -24.52 18.49 7.61
N LYS A 82 -24.07 18.78 6.40
CA LYS A 82 -23.12 17.93 5.67
C LYS A 82 -21.80 17.80 6.40
N TRP A 83 -21.25 18.90 6.88
CA TRP A 83 -20.00 18.88 7.64
C TRP A 83 -20.12 17.99 8.88
N LEU A 84 -21.19 18.16 9.65
CA LEU A 84 -21.41 17.36 10.86
C LEU A 84 -21.64 15.87 10.54
N SER A 85 -22.41 15.56 9.51
CA SER A 85 -22.63 14.17 9.10
C SER A 85 -21.36 13.49 8.58
N THR A 86 -20.53 14.21 7.82
CA THR A 86 -19.22 13.70 7.36
C THR A 86 -18.30 13.42 8.54
N LEU A 87 -18.22 14.34 9.52
CA LEU A 87 -17.38 14.12 10.71
C LEU A 87 -17.89 13.01 11.63
N ALA A 88 -19.18 12.67 11.55
CA ALA A 88 -19.77 11.56 12.30
C ALA A 88 -19.67 10.20 11.59
N ASP A 89 -19.28 10.18 10.31
CA ASP A 89 -19.06 8.96 9.55
C ASP A 89 -17.91 8.15 10.16
N LEU A 90 -18.11 6.85 10.35
CA LEU A 90 -17.11 5.97 10.97
C LEU A 90 -15.81 5.85 10.17
N ASN A 91 -15.84 6.12 8.85
CA ASN A 91 -14.63 6.14 8.02
C ASN A 91 -13.90 7.50 8.03
N VAL A 92 -14.51 8.54 8.64
CA VAL A 92 -13.98 9.91 8.67
C VAL A 92 -13.73 10.40 10.09
N CYS A 93 -14.51 9.94 11.08
CA CYS A 93 -14.37 10.37 12.47
C CYS A 93 -12.97 10.03 13.03
N SER A 94 -12.52 10.81 14.03
CA SER A 94 -11.22 10.59 14.64
C SER A 94 -11.08 9.18 15.21
N GLN A 95 -10.00 8.49 14.84
CA GLN A 95 -9.63 7.17 15.35
C GLN A 95 -8.68 7.26 16.57
N LYS A 96 -8.54 8.45 17.18
CA LYS A 96 -7.56 8.70 18.24
C LYS A 96 -7.68 7.70 19.39
N GLY A 97 -8.89 7.41 19.85
CA GLY A 97 -9.12 6.46 20.93
C GLY A 97 -8.62 5.03 20.63
N LEU A 98 -8.74 4.59 19.37
CA LEU A 98 -8.19 3.29 18.94
C LEU A 98 -6.67 3.32 18.82
N VAL A 99 -6.12 4.40 18.30
CA VAL A 99 -4.66 4.57 18.13
C VAL A 99 -3.95 4.61 19.49
N GLU A 100 -4.54 5.27 20.49
CA GLU A 100 -3.99 5.38 21.86
C GLU A 100 -3.97 4.04 22.62
N MET A 101 -4.63 3.00 22.10
CA MET A 101 -4.51 1.64 22.65
C MET A 101 -3.18 0.97 22.32
N PHE A 102 -2.41 1.54 21.40
CA PHE A 102 -1.12 1.02 20.93
C PHE A 102 0.02 1.99 21.27
N ASP A 103 1.22 1.43 21.43
CA ASP A 103 2.41 2.23 21.68
C ASP A 103 2.94 2.84 20.37
N GLY A 104 2.77 4.15 20.19
CA GLY A 104 3.22 4.90 19.04
C GLY A 104 4.72 5.26 19.06
N SER A 105 5.46 4.93 20.12
CA SER A 105 6.86 5.31 20.32
C SER A 105 7.82 4.12 20.49
N ILE A 106 7.40 2.92 20.15
CA ILE A 106 8.23 1.70 20.24
C ILE A 106 9.58 1.92 19.55
N GLY A 107 10.66 1.58 20.24
CA GLY A 107 12.03 1.74 19.75
C GLY A 107 12.55 3.17 19.76
N ALA A 108 11.76 4.15 20.22
CA ALA A 108 12.12 5.57 20.30
C ALA A 108 12.63 6.20 18.99
N GLY A 109 12.27 5.59 17.86
CA GLY A 109 12.64 6.04 16.51
C GLY A 109 11.58 6.90 15.81
N SER A 110 10.38 7.07 16.39
CA SER A 110 9.29 7.80 15.76
C SER A 110 9.63 9.25 15.46
N VAL A 111 9.52 9.65 14.20
CA VAL A 111 9.58 11.05 13.74
C VAL A 111 8.17 11.63 13.69
N PHE A 112 7.21 10.86 13.19
CA PHE A 112 5.80 11.18 13.32
C PHE A 112 5.17 10.37 14.45
N MET A 113 4.51 11.06 15.37
CA MET A 113 3.53 10.42 16.25
C MET A 113 2.20 10.31 15.51
N PRO A 114 1.35 9.32 15.79
CA PRO A 114 0.05 9.15 15.11
C PRO A 114 -0.82 10.41 15.17
N HIS A 115 -0.73 11.19 16.24
CA HIS A 115 -1.32 12.52 16.38
C HIS A 115 -0.25 13.51 16.79
N GLY A 116 0.05 14.44 15.90
CA GLY A 116 1.08 15.45 16.07
C GLY A 116 0.53 16.84 16.45
N GLY A 117 1.38 17.85 16.31
CA GLY A 117 1.10 19.22 16.66
C GLY A 117 1.19 19.48 18.16
N LYS A 118 1.10 20.75 18.55
CA LYS A 118 1.23 21.20 19.95
C LYS A 118 0.27 20.50 20.92
N TYR A 119 -0.92 20.17 20.46
CA TYR A 119 -1.98 19.58 21.29
C TYR A 119 -2.17 18.08 21.02
N GLN A 120 -1.32 17.46 20.19
CA GLN A 120 -1.44 16.07 19.78
C GLN A 120 -2.84 15.71 19.26
N MET A 121 -3.40 16.61 18.45
CA MET A 121 -4.74 16.47 17.86
C MET A 121 -4.71 16.40 16.33
N THR A 122 -3.56 16.66 15.69
CA THR A 122 -3.41 16.61 14.25
C THR A 122 -3.05 15.21 13.82
N GLU A 123 -3.96 14.53 13.18
CA GLU A 123 -3.74 13.19 12.64
C GLU A 123 -2.66 13.20 11.56
N THR A 124 -1.72 12.27 11.65
CA THR A 124 -0.67 12.09 10.63
C THR A 124 -1.10 11.04 9.63
N GLN A 125 -0.84 11.29 8.34
CA GLN A 125 -1.27 10.43 7.25
C GLN A 125 -0.19 9.44 6.78
N ALA A 126 0.99 9.50 7.38
CA ALA A 126 2.09 8.58 7.13
C ALA A 126 2.81 8.22 8.44
N MET A 127 3.33 7.01 8.52
CA MET A 127 4.32 6.63 9.52
C MET A 127 5.68 7.13 9.03
N VAL A 128 6.45 7.77 9.91
CA VAL A 128 7.86 8.12 9.66
C VAL A 128 8.66 7.76 10.90
N ALA A 129 9.69 6.94 10.73
CA ALA A 129 10.57 6.51 11.82
C ALA A 129 12.03 6.47 11.38
N LYS A 130 12.96 6.79 12.29
CA LYS A 130 14.39 6.61 12.05
C LYS A 130 14.70 5.13 11.79
N VAL A 131 15.60 4.89 10.86
CA VAL A 131 16.14 3.54 10.66
C VAL A 131 16.86 3.11 11.94
N PRO A 132 16.53 1.93 12.50
CA PRO A 132 17.20 1.45 13.71
C PRO A 132 18.68 1.14 13.41
N VAL A 133 19.57 1.80 14.12
CA VAL A 133 21.02 1.58 14.05
C VAL A 133 21.58 1.44 15.46
N GLN A 134 22.68 0.69 15.59
CA GLN A 134 23.33 0.47 16.87
C GLN A 134 24.53 1.39 17.04
N LYS A 135 24.64 1.99 18.24
CA LYS A 135 25.80 2.79 18.69
C LYS A 135 26.16 4.02 17.83
N VAL A 136 25.30 4.41 16.90
CA VAL A 136 25.47 5.59 16.03
C VAL A 136 24.14 6.32 15.88
N GLU A 137 24.17 7.55 15.40
CA GLU A 137 22.98 8.31 15.01
C GLU A 137 22.79 8.23 13.48
N THR A 138 21.54 8.33 13.04
CA THR A 138 21.18 8.40 11.62
C THR A 138 20.11 9.46 11.38
N ASP A 139 20.21 10.09 10.23
CA ASP A 139 19.16 10.95 9.68
C ASP A 139 18.30 10.25 8.63
N SER A 140 18.62 9.01 8.31
CA SER A 140 17.77 8.19 7.42
C SER A 140 16.50 7.77 8.14
N VAL A 141 15.37 7.95 7.46
CA VAL A 141 14.04 7.56 7.94
C VAL A 141 13.36 6.62 6.94
N SER A 142 12.60 5.68 7.45
CA SER A 142 11.64 4.91 6.69
C SER A 142 10.27 5.56 6.79
N MET A 143 9.53 5.52 5.70
CA MET A 143 8.19 6.09 5.59
C MET A 143 7.23 5.01 5.09
N MET A 144 6.02 5.02 5.63
CA MET A 144 4.93 4.17 5.13
C MET A 144 3.60 4.93 5.21
N SER A 145 2.82 4.79 4.19
CA SER A 145 1.44 5.27 4.15
C SER A 145 0.51 4.19 3.61
N TYR A 146 -0.78 4.42 3.73
CA TYR A 146 -1.77 3.56 3.07
C TYR A 146 -2.84 4.41 2.37
N GLY A 147 -3.51 3.80 1.39
CA GLY A 147 -4.68 4.35 0.72
C GLY A 147 -5.77 3.29 0.63
N PHE A 148 -7.01 3.70 0.93
CA PHE A 148 -8.22 2.90 0.78
C PHE A 148 -9.46 3.74 1.04
N ASP A 149 -10.44 3.66 0.14
CA ASP A 149 -11.76 4.24 0.30
C ASP A 149 -12.83 3.15 0.09
N PRO A 150 -13.55 2.74 1.15
CA PRO A 150 -14.56 1.68 1.06
C PRO A 150 -15.77 2.06 0.22
N TYR A 151 -16.13 3.34 0.13
CA TYR A 151 -17.26 3.81 -0.68
C TYR A 151 -16.90 3.77 -2.16
N LEU A 152 -15.72 4.27 -2.50
CA LEU A 152 -15.21 4.23 -3.87
C LEU A 152 -15.02 2.80 -4.36
N SER A 153 -14.45 1.95 -3.51
CA SER A 153 -14.26 0.52 -3.81
C SER A 153 -15.57 -0.24 -3.97
N SER A 154 -16.61 0.12 -3.20
CA SER A 154 -17.94 -0.48 -3.33
C SER A 154 -18.65 -0.07 -4.61
N TRP A 155 -18.49 1.18 -5.05
CA TRP A 155 -19.01 1.63 -6.33
C TRP A 155 -18.25 1.00 -7.51
N SER A 156 -16.92 1.02 -7.46
CA SER A 156 -16.07 0.48 -8.50
C SER A 156 -14.75 -0.04 -7.91
N PRO A 157 -14.56 -1.35 -7.80
CA PRO A 157 -13.30 -1.92 -7.31
C PRO A 157 -12.09 -1.47 -8.12
N TYR A 158 -12.25 -1.24 -9.43
CA TYR A 158 -11.20 -0.70 -10.30
C TYR A 158 -10.76 0.71 -9.86
N HIS A 159 -11.72 1.64 -9.73
CA HIS A 159 -11.41 3.00 -9.29
C HIS A 159 -10.93 3.02 -7.83
N GLY A 160 -11.53 2.20 -6.96
CA GLY A 160 -11.08 2.03 -5.59
C GLY A 160 -9.60 1.70 -5.50
N ALA A 161 -9.13 0.74 -6.29
CA ALA A 161 -7.73 0.34 -6.33
C ALA A 161 -6.81 1.41 -6.97
N VAL A 162 -7.24 2.07 -8.06
CA VAL A 162 -6.51 3.19 -8.66
C VAL A 162 -6.28 4.29 -7.65
N TYR A 163 -7.33 4.68 -6.92
CA TYR A 163 -7.22 5.76 -5.94
C TYR A 163 -6.57 5.32 -4.62
N ALA A 164 -6.64 4.05 -4.24
CA ALA A 164 -5.85 3.52 -3.13
C ALA A 164 -4.34 3.70 -3.37
N VAL A 165 -3.87 3.35 -4.58
CA VAL A 165 -2.48 3.58 -4.98
C VAL A 165 -2.16 5.08 -5.01
N THR A 166 -3.02 5.88 -5.65
CA THR A 166 -2.81 7.32 -5.78
C THR A 166 -2.75 8.02 -4.41
N GLU A 167 -3.64 7.66 -3.49
CA GLU A 167 -3.69 8.21 -2.14
C GLU A 167 -2.43 7.84 -1.34
N SER A 168 -1.99 6.59 -1.39
CA SER A 168 -0.78 6.17 -0.69
C SER A 168 0.46 6.91 -1.19
N VAL A 169 0.59 7.16 -2.51
CA VAL A 169 1.67 7.99 -3.07
C VAL A 169 1.56 9.43 -2.60
N ALA A 170 0.36 10.03 -2.68
CA ALA A 170 0.14 11.42 -2.25
C ALA A 170 0.53 11.66 -0.79
N LYS A 171 0.21 10.72 0.10
CA LYS A 171 0.56 10.80 1.53
C LYS A 171 2.08 10.74 1.78
N ILE A 172 2.82 9.91 1.04
CA ILE A 172 4.29 9.89 1.11
C ILE A 172 4.87 11.23 0.64
N VAL A 173 4.43 11.73 -0.51
CA VAL A 173 4.89 13.01 -1.06
C VAL A 173 4.57 14.17 -0.11
N ALA A 174 3.35 14.22 0.44
CA ALA A 174 2.94 15.24 1.39
C ALA A 174 3.75 15.23 2.70
N ALA A 175 4.31 14.08 3.07
CA ALA A 175 5.17 13.93 4.24
C ALA A 175 6.67 14.23 3.95
N GLY A 176 7.04 14.52 2.70
CA GLY A 176 8.41 14.86 2.29
C GLY A 176 9.17 13.74 1.58
N GLY A 177 8.50 12.64 1.22
CA GLY A 177 9.08 11.54 0.45
C GLY A 177 9.20 11.83 -1.04
N ASP A 178 9.91 10.97 -1.74
CA ASP A 178 10.18 11.06 -3.17
C ASP A 178 9.31 10.06 -3.94
N HIS A 179 8.29 10.56 -4.66
CA HIS A 179 7.38 9.69 -5.39
C HIS A 179 8.09 8.67 -6.30
N SER A 180 9.26 8.99 -6.85
CA SER A 180 9.98 8.12 -7.79
C SER A 180 10.64 6.90 -7.14
N LYS A 181 10.77 6.89 -5.81
CA LYS A 181 11.45 5.83 -5.05
C LYS A 181 10.50 4.84 -4.37
N ILE A 182 9.23 5.12 -4.36
CA ILE A 182 8.21 4.32 -3.69
C ILE A 182 8.19 2.88 -4.20
N ARG A 183 7.95 1.95 -3.28
CA ARG A 183 7.60 0.55 -3.55
C ARG A 183 6.29 0.24 -2.86
N PHE A 184 5.43 -0.55 -3.53
CA PHE A 184 4.14 -0.92 -2.97
C PHE A 184 4.14 -2.33 -2.41
N THR A 185 3.25 -2.54 -1.45
CA THR A 185 2.70 -3.85 -1.10
C THR A 185 1.20 -3.71 -0.94
N PHE A 186 0.44 -4.73 -1.37
CA PHE A 186 -1.01 -4.67 -1.34
C PHE A 186 -1.58 -5.66 -0.34
N GLN A 187 -2.64 -5.27 0.34
CA GLN A 187 -3.47 -6.15 1.15
C GLN A 187 -4.86 -6.20 0.54
N GLU A 188 -5.29 -7.39 0.17
CA GLU A 188 -6.59 -7.60 -0.46
C GLU A 188 -7.49 -8.44 0.44
N TYR A 189 -8.78 -8.06 0.49
CA TYR A 189 -9.80 -8.79 1.21
C TYR A 189 -11.13 -8.68 0.50
N PHE A 190 -11.61 -9.83 -0.02
CA PHE A 190 -12.83 -9.91 -0.79
C PHE A 190 -13.79 -10.91 -0.16
N ARG A 191 -15.06 -10.78 -0.51
CA ARG A 191 -16.10 -11.75 -0.15
C ARG A 191 -15.73 -13.15 -0.62
N ARG A 192 -16.35 -14.17 -0.03
CA ARG A 192 -16.09 -15.57 -0.42
C ARG A 192 -16.40 -15.77 -1.90
N MET A 193 -15.45 -16.33 -2.63
CA MET A 193 -15.62 -16.71 -4.02
C MET A 193 -16.47 -17.98 -4.13
N THR A 194 -17.22 -18.07 -5.23
CA THR A 194 -18.05 -19.22 -5.63
C THR A 194 -17.81 -19.50 -7.11
N GLU A 195 -18.59 -20.38 -7.71
CA GLU A 195 -18.55 -20.63 -9.16
C GLU A 195 -19.20 -19.50 -9.98
N ASP A 196 -19.85 -18.54 -9.33
CA ASP A 196 -20.45 -17.38 -10.01
C ASP A 196 -19.36 -16.45 -10.57
N PRO A 197 -19.25 -16.28 -11.91
CA PRO A 197 -18.22 -15.46 -12.53
C PRO A 197 -18.30 -13.98 -12.17
N LYS A 198 -19.45 -13.47 -11.73
CA LYS A 198 -19.62 -12.09 -11.28
C LYS A 198 -18.97 -11.84 -9.93
N ARG A 199 -18.91 -12.84 -9.06
CA ARG A 199 -18.19 -12.69 -7.77
C ARG A 199 -16.69 -12.47 -7.98
N TRP A 200 -16.11 -13.06 -9.03
CA TRP A 200 -14.73 -12.88 -9.44
C TRP A 200 -14.45 -11.51 -10.07
N SER A 201 -15.50 -10.77 -10.46
CA SER A 201 -15.36 -9.39 -10.98
C SER A 201 -14.64 -8.47 -10.00
N GLN A 202 -14.96 -8.54 -8.72
CA GLN A 202 -14.41 -7.62 -7.72
C GLN A 202 -12.89 -7.72 -7.57
N PRO A 203 -12.29 -8.89 -7.24
CA PRO A 203 -10.84 -9.00 -7.13
C PRO A 203 -10.15 -8.72 -8.47
N PHE A 204 -10.72 -9.19 -9.59
CA PHE A 204 -10.15 -8.97 -10.90
C PHE A 204 -10.11 -7.47 -11.28
N ALA A 205 -11.20 -6.74 -11.07
CA ALA A 205 -11.26 -5.30 -11.35
C ALA A 205 -10.32 -4.51 -10.43
N ALA A 206 -10.22 -4.86 -9.15
CA ALA A 206 -9.29 -4.24 -8.22
C ALA A 206 -7.83 -4.46 -8.64
N LEU A 207 -7.46 -5.68 -9.02
CA LEU A 207 -6.12 -5.98 -9.54
C LEU A 207 -5.79 -5.20 -10.82
N LEU A 208 -6.74 -5.10 -11.75
CA LEU A 208 -6.55 -4.29 -12.96
C LEU A 208 -6.35 -2.80 -12.62
N GLY A 209 -7.11 -2.27 -11.65
CA GLY A 209 -6.96 -0.88 -11.19
C GLY A 209 -5.59 -0.63 -10.56
N ALA A 210 -5.15 -1.51 -9.67
CA ALA A 210 -3.83 -1.42 -9.06
C ALA A 210 -2.70 -1.56 -10.09
N TYR A 211 -2.86 -2.46 -11.07
CA TYR A 211 -1.92 -2.62 -12.17
C TYR A 211 -1.83 -1.35 -13.03
N ALA A 212 -2.98 -0.79 -13.43
CA ALA A 212 -3.03 0.44 -14.22
C ALA A 212 -2.34 1.62 -13.49
N ALA A 213 -2.59 1.75 -12.18
CA ALA A 213 -1.97 2.79 -11.38
C ALA A 213 -0.45 2.60 -11.25
N GLN A 214 0.03 1.37 -11.06
CA GLN A 214 1.48 1.08 -11.02
C GLN A 214 2.16 1.46 -12.34
N ILE A 215 1.55 1.15 -13.47
CA ILE A 215 2.06 1.55 -14.79
C ILE A 215 2.03 3.06 -14.94
N GLY A 216 0.93 3.72 -14.54
CA GLY A 216 0.79 5.17 -14.62
C GLY A 216 1.83 5.92 -13.79
N PHE A 217 2.14 5.45 -12.59
CA PHE A 217 3.20 6.02 -11.77
C PHE A 217 4.62 5.54 -12.13
N GLY A 218 4.76 4.46 -12.90
CA GLY A 218 6.06 3.82 -13.16
C GLY A 218 6.67 3.18 -11.91
N LEU A 219 5.84 2.73 -10.97
CA LEU A 219 6.28 2.23 -9.66
C LEU A 219 5.87 0.77 -9.46
N PRO A 220 6.78 -0.10 -9.00
CA PRO A 220 6.48 -1.52 -8.81
C PRO A 220 5.93 -1.83 -7.42
N SER A 221 5.14 -2.90 -7.33
CA SER A 221 4.87 -3.59 -6.08
C SER A 221 5.88 -4.71 -5.85
N ILE A 222 6.22 -4.96 -4.58
CA ILE A 222 7.11 -6.06 -4.18
C ILE A 222 6.33 -7.35 -3.91
N GLY A 223 5.02 -7.27 -3.80
CA GLY A 223 4.11 -8.37 -3.50
C GLY A 223 2.87 -7.90 -2.78
N GLY A 224 2.19 -8.84 -2.16
CA GLY A 224 0.98 -8.58 -1.41
C GLY A 224 0.44 -9.84 -0.74
N LYS A 225 -0.74 -9.72 -0.15
CA LYS A 225 -1.48 -10.82 0.46
C LYS A 225 -2.95 -10.65 0.14
N ASP A 226 -3.56 -11.67 -0.37
CA ASP A 226 -4.99 -11.72 -0.69
C ASP A 226 -5.75 -12.67 0.24
N SER A 227 -7.05 -12.43 0.37
CA SER A 227 -7.98 -13.31 1.06
C SER A 227 -9.37 -13.19 0.44
N MET A 228 -10.01 -14.33 0.21
CA MET A 228 -11.36 -14.45 -0.34
C MET A 228 -12.32 -15.06 0.70
N SER A 229 -12.18 -14.67 1.96
CA SER A 229 -12.97 -15.21 3.09
C SER A 229 -13.88 -14.18 3.75
N GLY A 230 -14.07 -13.03 3.14
CA GLY A 230 -14.79 -11.87 3.69
C GLY A 230 -16.32 -11.98 3.63
N THR A 231 -16.86 -13.15 3.92
CA THR A 231 -18.32 -13.37 4.02
C THR A 231 -18.64 -14.02 5.37
N PHE A 232 -19.54 -13.40 6.12
CA PHE A 232 -20.11 -13.97 7.34
C PHE A 232 -21.63 -13.95 7.25
N GLN A 233 -22.25 -15.10 7.17
CA GLN A 233 -23.68 -15.27 6.90
C GLN A 233 -24.09 -14.54 5.60
N ASP A 234 -24.88 -13.50 5.71
CA ASP A 234 -25.39 -12.63 4.64
C ASP A 234 -24.61 -11.32 4.51
N ILE A 235 -23.55 -11.11 5.30
CA ILE A 235 -22.72 -9.92 5.26
C ILE A 235 -21.46 -10.21 4.46
N ASP A 236 -21.24 -9.44 3.40
CA ASP A 236 -20.01 -9.40 2.62
C ASP A 236 -19.19 -8.15 3.00
N VAL A 237 -17.87 -8.28 3.12
CA VAL A 237 -16.98 -7.11 3.22
C VAL A 237 -17.03 -6.30 1.92
N PRO A 238 -16.85 -4.97 1.98
CA PRO A 238 -16.64 -4.18 0.78
C PRO A 238 -15.41 -4.71 0.02
N PRO A 239 -15.39 -4.61 -1.33
CA PRO A 239 -14.20 -4.96 -2.10
C PRO A 239 -13.00 -4.17 -1.59
N THR A 240 -12.00 -4.85 -1.05
CA THR A 240 -10.89 -4.20 -0.37
C THR A 240 -9.58 -4.49 -1.09
N LEU A 241 -8.92 -3.44 -1.57
CA LEU A 241 -7.51 -3.42 -1.91
C LEU A 241 -6.90 -2.20 -1.23
N VAL A 242 -6.11 -2.44 -0.19
CA VAL A 242 -5.32 -1.42 0.49
C VAL A 242 -3.96 -1.34 -0.17
N SER A 243 -3.56 -0.16 -0.61
CA SER A 243 -2.20 0.10 -1.07
C SER A 243 -1.36 0.62 0.08
N PHE A 244 -0.25 -0.04 0.35
CA PHE A 244 0.81 0.49 1.22
C PHE A 244 1.96 0.98 0.37
N ALA A 245 2.35 2.24 0.55
CA ALA A 245 3.50 2.85 -0.10
C ALA A 245 4.64 2.98 0.92
N VAL A 246 5.83 2.54 0.53
CA VAL A 246 7.04 2.59 1.35
C VAL A 246 8.10 3.40 0.64
N ASP A 247 8.77 4.29 1.36
CA ASP A 247 9.89 5.10 0.88
C ASP A 247 10.96 5.29 1.97
N MET A 248 12.10 5.81 1.57
CA MET A 248 13.20 6.23 2.43
C MET A 248 13.52 7.69 2.16
N ALA A 249 13.69 8.48 3.22
CA ALA A 249 14.01 9.89 3.14
C ALA A 249 15.08 10.29 4.17
N LEU A 250 15.48 11.56 4.15
CA LEU A 250 16.25 12.17 5.22
C LEU A 250 15.31 12.90 6.18
N LYS A 251 15.60 12.83 7.47
CA LYS A 251 14.79 13.49 8.50
C LYS A 251 14.59 14.99 8.24
N GLY A 252 15.57 15.65 7.61
CA GLY A 252 15.51 17.08 7.26
C GLY A 252 14.45 17.42 6.21
N ASP A 253 14.05 16.45 5.40
CA ASP A 253 13.07 16.65 4.31
C ASP A 253 11.62 16.40 4.79
N ILE A 254 11.44 15.94 6.03
CA ILE A 254 10.14 15.55 6.55
C ILE A 254 9.31 16.74 6.99
N ILE A 255 8.08 16.79 6.50
CA ILE A 255 7.11 17.86 6.80
C ILE A 255 5.94 17.29 7.61
N THR A 256 5.70 17.87 8.76
CA THR A 256 4.58 17.52 9.65
C THR A 256 3.28 18.22 9.21
N PRO A 257 2.09 17.62 9.41
CA PRO A 257 0.85 18.09 8.81
C PRO A 257 0.18 19.28 9.50
N GLU A 258 0.58 19.65 10.73
CA GLU A 258 -0.06 20.74 11.47
C GLU A 258 0.16 22.12 10.82
N LEU A 259 -0.80 23.01 10.98
CA LEU A 259 -0.70 24.41 10.55
C LEU A 259 0.38 25.15 11.36
N LYS A 260 1.40 25.67 10.67
CA LYS A 260 2.64 26.21 11.32
C LYS A 260 2.46 27.62 11.87
N LYS A 261 1.84 28.53 11.13
CA LYS A 261 1.80 29.95 11.46
C LYS A 261 0.52 30.62 10.95
N ALA A 262 -0.07 31.47 11.80
CA ALA A 262 -1.16 32.35 11.38
C ALA A 262 -0.73 33.26 10.23
N GLY A 263 -1.59 33.40 9.24
CA GLY A 263 -1.32 34.17 8.02
C GLY A 263 -0.73 33.36 6.86
N ASN A 264 -0.36 32.10 7.07
CA ASN A 264 0.01 31.21 5.97
C ASN A 264 -1.17 30.98 5.02
N ARG A 265 -0.88 30.84 3.74
CA ARG A 265 -1.88 30.53 2.72
C ARG A 265 -2.14 29.03 2.69
N LEU A 266 -3.40 28.65 2.52
CA LEU A 266 -3.80 27.29 2.20
C LEU A 266 -3.96 27.18 0.69
N VAL A 267 -3.25 26.25 0.07
CA VAL A 267 -3.32 25.95 -1.37
C VAL A 267 -3.83 24.52 -1.52
N TRP A 268 -4.85 24.33 -2.33
CA TRP A 268 -5.36 23.02 -2.66
C TRP A 268 -4.79 22.55 -4.00
N LEU A 269 -3.91 21.56 -3.96
CA LEU A 269 -3.38 20.87 -5.14
C LEU A 269 -4.33 19.76 -5.55
N ARG A 270 -5.09 19.98 -6.62
CA ARG A 270 -6.04 18.99 -7.14
C ARG A 270 -5.36 18.07 -8.14
N ILE A 271 -5.72 16.79 -8.09
CA ILE A 271 -5.37 15.82 -9.14
C ILE A 271 -6.33 16.02 -10.31
N ASP A 272 -5.79 16.25 -11.52
CA ASP A 272 -6.56 16.27 -12.75
C ASP A 272 -7.03 14.85 -13.09
N ARG A 273 -8.27 14.75 -13.57
CA ARG A 273 -8.91 13.50 -13.96
C ARG A 273 -9.30 13.54 -15.44
N ASP A 274 -9.27 12.38 -16.07
CA ASP A 274 -9.78 12.20 -17.43
C ASP A 274 -11.31 12.03 -17.46
N ASP A 275 -11.86 11.74 -18.64
CA ASP A 275 -13.31 11.54 -18.85
C ASP A 275 -13.86 10.27 -18.17
N TYR A 276 -12.99 9.40 -17.70
CA TYR A 276 -13.29 8.17 -16.96
C TYR A 276 -13.08 8.32 -15.46
N ASP A 277 -12.89 9.54 -14.96
CA ASP A 277 -12.57 9.85 -13.57
C ASP A 277 -11.24 9.24 -13.06
N LEU A 278 -10.29 8.95 -13.96
CA LEU A 278 -8.96 8.42 -13.64
C LEU A 278 -7.92 9.54 -13.55
N PRO A 279 -6.87 9.39 -12.71
CA PRO A 279 -5.80 10.37 -12.62
C PRO A 279 -5.07 10.56 -13.96
N VAL A 280 -4.80 11.80 -14.35
CA VAL A 280 -3.92 12.13 -15.49
C VAL A 280 -2.48 12.06 -14.99
N TYR A 281 -1.87 10.87 -15.08
CA TYR A 281 -0.61 10.56 -14.41
C TYR A 281 0.54 11.51 -14.75
N ASP A 282 0.71 11.91 -16.00
CA ASP A 282 1.79 12.85 -16.39
C ASP A 282 1.71 14.16 -15.59
N LYS A 283 0.50 14.71 -15.41
CA LYS A 283 0.29 15.92 -14.62
C LYS A 283 0.48 15.69 -13.12
N VAL A 284 0.07 14.53 -12.63
CA VAL A 284 0.26 14.15 -11.22
C VAL A 284 1.75 14.02 -10.91
N LEU A 285 2.52 13.36 -11.78
CA LEU A 285 3.96 13.18 -11.62
C LEU A 285 4.71 14.52 -11.69
N GLU A 286 4.35 15.41 -12.62
CA GLU A 286 4.90 16.76 -12.70
C GLU A 286 4.62 17.55 -11.40
N GLN A 287 3.38 17.51 -10.90
CA GLN A 287 2.97 18.19 -9.68
C GLN A 287 3.74 17.65 -8.45
N TYR A 288 3.88 16.34 -8.32
CA TYR A 288 4.60 15.72 -7.21
C TYR A 288 6.10 15.98 -7.27
N GLY A 289 6.69 15.92 -8.48
CA GLY A 289 8.09 16.27 -8.67
C GLY A 289 8.40 17.69 -8.25
N LYS A 290 7.58 18.64 -8.67
CA LYS A 290 7.70 20.06 -8.29
C LYS A 290 7.53 20.25 -6.78
N PHE A 291 6.54 19.61 -6.17
CA PHE A 291 6.31 19.71 -4.73
C PHE A 291 7.50 19.16 -3.91
N THR A 292 8.06 18.03 -4.33
CA THR A 292 9.26 17.46 -3.71
C THR A 292 10.47 18.39 -3.86
N GLU A 293 10.62 19.03 -5.02
CA GLU A 293 11.70 20.00 -5.25
C GLU A 293 11.53 21.25 -4.37
N ASP A 294 10.32 21.78 -4.26
CA ASP A 294 10.00 22.96 -3.42
C ASP A 294 10.30 22.64 -1.93
N ILE A 295 10.00 21.44 -1.44
CA ILE A 295 10.35 21.01 -0.07
C ILE A 295 11.86 21.01 0.14
N ARG A 296 12.64 20.49 -0.79
CA ARG A 296 14.11 20.40 -0.68
C ARG A 296 14.81 21.76 -0.78
N ASN A 297 14.18 22.72 -1.42
CA ASN A 297 14.71 24.07 -1.60
C ASN A 297 14.34 25.02 -0.43
N GLY A 298 13.45 24.62 0.47
CA GLY A 298 12.99 25.39 1.63
C GLY A 298 11.82 26.30 1.26
#